data_99ec170ac9328380893ce643e17ff0f2
#
_entry.id   99ec170ac9328380893ce643e17ff0f2
#
_cell.length_a   1.000
_cell.length_b   1.000
_cell.length_c   1.000
_cell.angle_alpha   90.00
_cell.angle_beta   90.00
_cell.angle_gamma   90.00
#
_symmetry.space_group_name_H-M   'P 1'
#
loop_
_entity.id
_entity.type
_entity.pdbx_description
1 polymer ?
#
loop_
_entity_poly.entity_id
_entity_poly.type
_entity_poly.pdbx_seq_one_letter_code
_entity_poly.pdbx_strand_id
1 'polypeptide(L)'
;MKNRSDKPLLIAVPTNDGITVFPKMLGMAKYFNIYFTTDGKQFTLIEKRVNPYETTMQHQKTLDVYAVIRDCEIIISALIGKKGIERLKARGVKLYFKKGEIKEVLNTVFTNDFDA
;
A
#
# COMPACT_ATOMS: atom_id res chain seq x y z
N MET A 1 -19.21 -8.46 17.89
CA MET A 1 -18.58 -8.30 17.80
C MET A 1 -17.63 -7.99 17.51
N LYS A 2 -17.22 -7.69 17.19
CA LYS A 2 -16.33 -7.39 16.99
C LYS A 2 -15.68 -7.00 16.45
N ASN A 3 -15.32 -7.13 16.51
CA ASN A 3 -14.92 -6.70 16.05
C ASN A 3 -13.79 -6.18 15.29
N ARG A 4 -13.56 -6.44 14.42
CA ARG A 4 -12.33 -6.10 13.81
C ARG A 4 -12.34 -4.71 13.17
N SER A 5 -13.51 -4.17 13.01
CA SER A 5 -13.66 -2.80 12.57
C SER A 5 -13.15 -1.80 13.58
N ASP A 6 -12.91 -2.25 14.81
CA ASP A 6 -12.35 -1.38 15.85
C ASP A 6 -10.85 -1.27 15.75
N LYS A 7 -10.22 -2.08 14.91
CA LYS A 7 -8.78 -2.14 14.81
C LYS A 7 -8.30 -1.27 13.66
N PRO A 8 -7.48 -0.26 13.93
CA PRO A 8 -7.01 0.61 12.84
C PRO A 8 -6.11 -0.15 11.87
N LEU A 9 -6.26 0.17 10.60
CA LEU A 9 -5.43 -0.38 9.55
C LEU A 9 -4.69 0.73 8.85
N LEU A 10 -3.42 0.51 8.58
CA LEU A 10 -2.62 1.42 7.78
C LEU A 10 -2.40 0.79 6.42
N ILE A 11 -2.60 1.60 5.38
CA ILE A 11 -2.53 1.16 4.00
C ILE A 11 -1.50 2.04 3.28
N ALA A 12 -0.52 1.42 2.64
CA ALA A 12 0.48 2.14 1.85
C ALA A 12 0.13 2.03 0.37
N VAL A 13 0.15 3.16 -0.32
CA VAL A 13 -0.14 3.23 -1.75
C VAL A 13 0.97 4.02 -2.42
N PRO A 14 1.76 3.41 -3.31
CA PRO A 14 2.79 4.14 -4.05
C PRO A 14 2.13 5.08 -5.05
N THR A 15 2.66 6.29 -5.16
CA THR A 15 2.09 7.30 -6.03
C THR A 15 3.14 8.37 -6.36
N ASN A 16 3.02 8.95 -7.55
CA ASN A 16 3.87 10.09 -7.92
C ASN A 16 3.11 11.40 -7.83
N ASP A 17 1.80 11.36 -8.05
CA ASP A 17 0.98 12.58 -8.10
C ASP A 17 0.03 12.73 -6.90
N GLY A 18 -0.03 11.73 -6.03
CA GLY A 18 -0.91 11.76 -4.88
C GLY A 18 -2.35 11.41 -5.20
N ILE A 19 -2.68 11.16 -6.45
CA ILE A 19 -4.05 10.92 -6.90
C ILE A 19 -4.22 9.52 -7.45
N THR A 20 -3.23 9.04 -8.22
CA THR A 20 -3.30 7.73 -8.85
C THR A 20 -2.25 6.79 -8.29
N VAL A 21 -2.57 5.50 -8.32
CA VAL A 21 -1.61 4.46 -7.96
C VAL A 21 -0.48 4.49 -8.98
N PHE A 22 0.75 4.49 -8.50
CA PHE A 22 1.91 4.45 -9.38
C PHE A 22 1.83 3.19 -10.25
N PRO A 23 1.91 3.33 -11.59
CA PRO A 23 1.59 2.21 -12.50
C PRO A 23 2.72 1.20 -12.71
N LYS A 24 3.86 1.40 -12.06
CA LYS A 24 5.01 0.52 -12.24
C LYS A 24 5.38 -0.13 -10.92
N MET A 25 6.62 -0.61 -10.81
CA MET A 25 7.07 -1.34 -9.62
C MET A 25 7.03 -0.49 -8.37
N LEU A 26 6.59 -1.09 -7.28
CA LEU A 26 6.43 -0.44 -5.99
C LEU A 26 7.62 0.44 -5.61
N GLY A 27 8.83 -0.08 -5.74
CA GLY A 27 10.03 0.62 -5.29
C GLY A 27 10.44 1.80 -6.14
N MET A 28 9.81 2.01 -7.28
CA MET A 28 10.15 3.10 -8.18
C MET A 28 9.28 4.33 -7.99
N ALA A 29 8.30 4.29 -7.13
CA ALA A 29 7.43 5.42 -6.88
C ALA A 29 8.17 6.51 -6.10
N LYS A 30 7.74 7.75 -6.30
CA LYS A 30 8.32 8.89 -5.56
C LYS A 30 7.87 8.92 -4.12
N TYR A 31 6.63 8.56 -3.86
CA TYR A 31 6.00 8.69 -2.55
C TYR A 31 5.19 7.47 -2.21
N PHE A 32 4.95 7.30 -0.92
CA PHE A 32 3.96 6.37 -0.43
C PHE A 32 2.95 7.16 0.37
N ASN A 33 1.71 7.19 -0.11
CA ASN A 33 0.62 7.76 0.66
C ASN A 33 0.16 6.73 1.68
N ILE A 34 0.02 7.15 2.93
CA ILE A 34 -0.39 6.26 4.00
C ILE A 34 -1.81 6.64 4.41
N TYR A 35 -2.71 5.69 4.29
CA TYR A 35 -4.12 5.87 4.63
C TYR A 35 -4.46 5.10 5.89
N PHE A 36 -5.39 5.63 6.63
CA PHE A 36 -5.86 5.07 7.87
C PHE A 36 -7.36 4.78 7.76
N THR A 37 -7.80 3.63 8.26
CA THR A 37 -9.21 3.32 8.34
C THR A 37 -9.47 2.42 9.55
N THR A 38 -10.65 2.56 10.14
CA THR A 38 -11.10 1.65 11.20
C THR A 38 -12.27 0.80 10.73
N ASP A 39 -13.01 1.26 9.73
CA ASP A 39 -14.22 0.58 9.29
C ASP A 39 -14.16 0.06 7.85
N GLY A 40 -13.07 0.34 7.14
CA GLY A 40 -12.95 -0.08 5.75
C GLY A 40 -13.84 0.69 4.79
N LYS A 41 -14.45 1.78 5.27
CA LYS A 41 -15.34 2.58 4.44
C LYS A 41 -14.85 3.99 4.27
N GLN A 42 -14.28 4.56 5.32
CA GLN A 42 -13.72 5.91 5.26
C GLN A 42 -12.22 5.82 5.45
N PHE A 43 -11.50 6.53 4.59
CA PHE A 43 -10.05 6.48 4.54
C PHE A 43 -9.50 7.88 4.73
N THR A 44 -8.58 8.03 5.66
CA THR A 44 -7.93 9.31 5.93
C THR A 44 -6.49 9.24 5.52
N LEU A 45 -6.06 10.16 4.67
CA LEU A 45 -4.64 10.29 4.32
C LEU A 45 -3.94 10.93 5.50
N ILE A 46 -3.07 10.16 6.16
CA ILE A 46 -2.40 10.65 7.36
C ILE A 46 -0.96 11.04 7.12
N GLU A 47 -0.38 10.55 6.03
CA GLU A 47 1.03 10.82 5.80
C GLU A 47 1.38 10.59 4.34
N LYS A 48 2.33 11.37 3.86
CA LYS A 48 2.93 11.19 2.53
C LYS A 48 4.41 10.99 2.77
N ARG A 49 4.90 9.78 2.55
CA ARG A 49 6.31 9.45 2.80
C ARG A 49 7.10 9.50 1.53
N VAL A 50 8.25 10.14 1.58
CA VAL A 50 9.18 10.15 0.45
C VAL A 50 9.85 8.78 0.37
N ASN A 51 9.96 8.25 -0.86
CA ASN A 51 10.68 7.01 -1.09
C ASN A 51 12.15 7.34 -1.35
N PRO A 52 13.06 7.00 -0.45
CA PRO A 52 14.47 7.34 -0.64
C PRO A 52 15.15 6.49 -1.70
N TYR A 53 14.48 5.45 -2.20
CA TYR A 53 15.09 4.52 -3.14
C TYR A 53 14.60 4.69 -4.57
N GLU A 54 13.83 5.72 -4.83
CA GLU A 54 13.19 5.92 -6.12
C GLU A 54 14.16 5.83 -7.31
N THR A 55 15.30 6.50 -7.19
CA THR A 55 16.27 6.60 -8.29
C THR A 55 17.54 5.81 -8.04
N THR A 56 17.54 4.92 -7.05
CA THR A 56 18.73 4.16 -6.71
C THR A 56 18.53 2.70 -7.09
N MET A 57 19.63 1.94 -7.08
CA MET A 57 19.52 0.49 -7.29
C MET A 57 18.75 -0.19 -6.19
N GLN A 58 18.55 0.48 -5.06
CA GLN A 58 17.83 -0.09 -3.93
C GLN A 58 16.34 -0.28 -4.23
N HIS A 59 15.81 0.41 -5.26
CA HIS A 59 14.39 0.22 -5.59
C HIS A 59 14.08 -1.22 -5.95
N GLN A 60 15.09 -2.01 -6.28
CA GLN A 60 14.91 -3.42 -6.60
C GLN A 60 14.90 -4.29 -5.35
N LYS A 61 15.27 -3.73 -4.21
CA LYS A 61 15.35 -4.49 -2.97
C LYS A 61 14.09 -4.24 -2.15
N THR A 62 13.12 -5.11 -2.35
CA THR A 62 11.80 -4.95 -1.74
C THR A 62 11.86 -4.74 -0.23
N LEU A 63 12.75 -5.44 0.45
CA LEU A 63 12.82 -5.32 1.90
C LEU A 63 13.33 -3.96 2.35
N ASP A 64 14.21 -3.33 1.57
CA ASP A 64 14.66 -1.98 1.88
C ASP A 64 13.52 -0.98 1.68
N VAL A 65 12.78 -1.13 0.58
CA VAL A 65 11.61 -0.31 0.33
C VAL A 65 10.57 -0.54 1.41
N TYR A 66 10.34 -1.79 1.76
CA TYR A 66 9.37 -2.15 2.78
C TYR A 66 9.69 -1.49 4.13
N ALA A 67 10.97 -1.28 4.45
CA ALA A 67 11.33 -0.64 5.71
C ALA A 67 10.69 0.75 5.86
N VAL A 68 10.41 1.42 4.74
CA VAL A 68 9.78 2.75 4.75
C VAL A 68 8.30 2.65 5.16
N ILE A 69 7.65 1.53 4.85
CA ILE A 69 6.21 1.36 5.05
C ILE A 69 5.88 0.13 5.91
N ARG A 70 6.83 -0.31 6.72
CA ARG A 70 6.67 -1.57 7.46
C ARG A 70 5.60 -1.53 8.53
N ASP A 71 5.14 -0.36 8.91
CA ASP A 71 4.04 -0.22 9.86
C ASP A 71 2.67 -0.38 9.20
N CYS A 72 2.63 -0.58 7.88
CA CYS A 72 1.38 -0.74 7.16
C CYS A 72 1.07 -2.23 7.00
N GLU A 73 -0.17 -2.61 7.32
CA GLU A 73 -0.62 -3.99 7.18
C GLU A 73 -0.97 -4.35 5.75
N ILE A 74 -1.28 -3.34 4.95
CA ILE A 74 -1.78 -3.52 3.59
C ILE A 74 -0.98 -2.66 2.64
N ILE A 75 -0.64 -3.21 1.49
CA ILE A 75 -0.01 -2.47 0.40
C ILE A 75 -0.89 -2.65 -0.84
N ILE A 76 -1.25 -1.54 -1.46
CA ILE A 76 -1.97 -1.54 -2.73
C ILE A 76 -1.01 -0.98 -3.77
N SER A 77 -0.63 -1.78 -4.75
CA SER A 77 0.36 -1.41 -5.75
C SER A 77 -0.03 -2.00 -7.08
N ALA A 78 0.38 -1.36 -8.17
CA ALA A 78 0.11 -1.91 -9.50
C ALA A 78 0.98 -3.14 -9.76
N LEU A 79 2.26 -3.06 -9.39
CA LEU A 79 3.21 -4.13 -9.64
C LEU A 79 4.18 -4.28 -8.47
N ILE A 80 4.52 -5.52 -8.16
CA ILE A 80 5.60 -5.84 -7.22
C ILE A 80 6.31 -7.05 -7.83
N GLY A 81 7.64 -7.05 -7.76
CA GLY A 81 8.41 -8.17 -8.28
C GLY A 81 8.07 -9.47 -7.56
N LYS A 82 8.24 -10.60 -8.26
CA LYS A 82 7.86 -11.90 -7.74
C LYS A 82 8.48 -12.22 -6.39
N LYS A 83 9.79 -11.97 -6.24
CA LYS A 83 10.47 -12.23 -4.97
C LYS A 83 9.97 -11.29 -3.89
N GLY A 84 9.63 -10.06 -4.27
CA GLY A 84 9.08 -9.11 -3.34
C GLY A 84 7.73 -9.55 -2.81
N ILE A 85 6.90 -10.08 -3.69
CA ILE A 85 5.59 -10.60 -3.28
C ILE A 85 5.76 -11.68 -2.22
N GLU A 86 6.67 -12.63 -2.49
CA GLU A 86 6.90 -13.73 -1.57
C GLU A 86 7.39 -13.23 -0.21
N ARG A 87 8.32 -12.27 -0.23
CA ARG A 87 8.90 -11.76 1.01
C ARG A 87 7.89 -10.96 1.83
N LEU A 88 7.06 -10.16 1.17
CA LEU A 88 6.04 -9.39 1.87
C LEU A 88 4.97 -10.29 2.46
N LYS A 89 4.54 -11.30 1.71
CA LYS A 89 3.57 -12.25 2.22
C LYS A 89 4.11 -13.03 3.41
N ALA A 90 5.40 -13.36 3.38
CA ALA A 90 6.02 -14.07 4.48
C ALA A 90 6.01 -13.23 5.76
N ARG A 91 5.94 -11.92 5.63
CA ARG A 91 5.86 -11.01 6.78
C ARG A 91 4.43 -10.67 7.18
N GLY A 92 3.45 -11.29 6.54
CA GLY A 92 2.05 -11.08 6.88
C GLY A 92 1.41 -9.86 6.25
N VAL A 93 2.08 -9.25 5.28
CA VAL A 93 1.52 -8.08 4.60
C VAL A 93 0.47 -8.54 3.60
N LYS A 94 -0.66 -7.86 3.58
CA LYS A 94 -1.71 -8.15 2.62
C LYS A 94 -1.50 -7.28 1.38
N LEU A 95 -1.52 -7.91 0.21
CA LEU A 95 -1.20 -7.22 -1.04
C LEU A 95 -2.41 -7.21 -1.96
N TYR A 96 -2.67 -6.04 -2.56
CA TYR A 96 -3.69 -5.89 -3.60
C TYR A 96 -3.04 -5.24 -4.80
N PHE A 97 -3.32 -5.79 -5.98
CA PHE A 97 -2.73 -5.30 -7.23
C PHE A 97 -3.79 -4.57 -8.01
N LYS A 98 -3.72 -3.23 -8.00
CA LYS A 98 -4.73 -2.38 -8.61
C LYS A 98 -4.08 -1.19 -9.28
N LYS A 99 -4.74 -0.64 -10.28
CA LYS A 99 -4.34 0.57 -10.98
C LYS A 99 -5.47 1.58 -10.92
N GLY A 100 -5.14 2.83 -11.18
CA GLY A 100 -6.14 3.87 -11.30
C GLY A 100 -6.15 4.81 -10.13
N GLU A 101 -7.25 5.53 -9.98
CA GLU A 101 -7.39 6.54 -8.96
C GLU A 101 -7.46 5.91 -7.58
N ILE A 102 -6.68 6.48 -6.65
CA ILE A 102 -6.55 5.88 -5.32
C ILE A 102 -7.89 5.79 -4.61
N LYS A 103 -8.70 6.83 -4.69
CA LYS A 103 -10.01 6.83 -4.05
C LYS A 103 -10.87 5.66 -4.51
N GLU A 104 -10.91 5.44 -5.81
CA GLU A 104 -11.71 4.35 -6.37
C GLU A 104 -11.15 3.00 -5.99
N VAL A 105 -9.82 2.89 -6.01
CA VAL A 105 -9.18 1.64 -5.67
C VAL A 105 -9.45 1.27 -4.21
N LEU A 106 -9.35 2.23 -3.30
CA LEU A 106 -9.63 1.96 -1.90
C LEU A 106 -11.06 1.48 -1.72
N ASN A 107 -12.02 2.16 -2.36
CA ASN A 107 -13.42 1.75 -2.26
C ASN A 107 -13.63 0.35 -2.82
N THR A 108 -13.05 0.05 -3.97
CA THR A 108 -13.25 -1.24 -4.62
C THR A 108 -12.67 -2.38 -3.79
N VAL A 109 -11.45 -2.21 -3.31
CA VAL A 109 -10.77 -3.25 -2.55
C VAL A 109 -11.55 -3.57 -1.28
N PHE A 110 -11.93 -2.55 -0.54
CA PHE A 110 -12.53 -2.77 0.77
C PHE A 110 -14.01 -3.10 0.70
N THR A 111 -14.70 -2.69 -0.37
CA THR A 111 -16.07 -3.10 -0.55
C THR A 111 -16.16 -4.60 -0.83
N ASN A 112 -15.23 -5.11 -1.65
CA ASN A 112 -15.29 -6.49 -2.07
C ASN A 112 -14.64 -7.46 -1.09
N ASP A 113 -13.57 -7.03 -0.41
CA ASP A 113 -12.75 -7.95 0.38
C ASP A 113 -12.90 -7.75 1.88
N PHE A 114 -13.06 -6.50 2.30
CA PHE A 114 -13.06 -6.19 3.72
C PHE A 114 -14.30 -6.72 4.44
N ASP A 115 -15.42 -6.66 3.76
CA ASP A 115 -16.69 -7.10 4.33
C ASP A 115 -16.84 -8.61 4.28
N ALA A 116 -16.02 -9.27 3.53
CA ALA A 116 -16.06 -10.72 3.50
C ALA A 116 -15.50 -11.29 4.79
#